data_ddc622057f4122b7613feca8f2111ee2
#
_entry.id   ddc622057f4122b7613feca8f2111ee2
#
_cell.length_a   1.000
_cell.length_b   1.000
_cell.length_c   1.000
_cell.angle_alpha   90.00
_cell.angle_beta   90.00
_cell.angle_gamma   90.00
#
_symmetry.space_group_name_H-M   'P 1'
#
loop_
_entity.id
_entity.type
_entity.pdbx_description
1 polymer ?
#
loop_
_entity_poly.entity_id
_entity_poly.type
_entity_poly.pdbx_seq_one_letter_code
_entity_poly.pdbx_strand_id
1 'polypeptide(L)'
;MPHGHVRDERYVFETEWYDQQADVIRIYRLFFWPVDNSVEMFDKKMSRVFLKRIQAPTVNLTDLFIGMKVTIHSRVLNIVGYGDVATARK
;
A
#
# COMPACT_ATOMS: atom_id res chain seq x y z
N MET A 1 -14.82 -12.31 -21.75
CA MET A 1 -14.62 -11.88 -21.13
C MET A 1 -14.51 -11.42 -20.41
N PRO A 2 -14.44 -11.30 -20.25
CA PRO A 2 -14.30 -10.78 -19.49
C PRO A 2 -14.09 -10.19 -18.91
N HIS A 3 -14.11 -10.01 -18.94
CA HIS A 3 -13.71 -9.45 -18.33
C HIS A 3 -13.72 -8.63 -17.14
N GLY A 4 -14.22 -8.69 -16.42
CA GLY A 4 -14.31 -8.14 -15.07
C GLY A 4 -13.01 -7.83 -14.42
N HIS A 5 -11.98 -8.30 -14.97
CA HIS A 5 -10.64 -8.05 -14.45
C HIS A 5 -10.27 -6.56 -14.40
N VAL A 6 -10.95 -5.75 -15.17
CA VAL A 6 -10.73 -4.29 -15.13
C VAL A 6 -11.02 -3.74 -13.73
N ARG A 7 -11.93 -4.37 -13.01
CA ARG A 7 -12.32 -3.93 -11.67
C ARG A 7 -11.32 -4.30 -10.61
N ASP A 8 -10.36 -5.15 -10.95
CA ASP A 8 -9.32 -5.55 -10.01
C ASP A 8 -8.06 -4.72 -10.16
N GLU A 9 -8.18 -3.60 -10.88
CA GLU A 9 -7.07 -2.66 -11.00
C GLU A 9 -6.59 -2.27 -9.62
N ARG A 10 -5.27 -2.28 -9.44
CA ARG A 10 -4.66 -1.94 -8.18
C ARG A 10 -3.50 -0.98 -8.37
N TYR A 11 -3.19 -0.27 -7.32
CA TYR A 11 -2.01 0.58 -7.23
C TYR A 11 -1.03 -0.07 -6.27
N VAL A 12 0.26 0.08 -6.53
CA VAL A 12 1.31 -0.54 -5.73
C VAL A 12 2.30 0.54 -5.31
N PHE A 13 2.53 0.65 -4.01
CA PHE A 13 3.43 1.66 -3.46
C PHE A 13 4.51 1.00 -2.62
N GLU A 14 5.71 1.59 -2.65
CA GLU A 14 6.77 1.25 -1.72
C GLU A 14 6.66 2.18 -0.54
N THR A 15 6.60 1.63 0.67
CA THR A 15 6.42 2.42 1.87
C THR A 15 7.42 2.07 2.95
N GLU A 16 7.64 3.01 3.87
CA GLU A 16 8.50 2.82 5.03
C GLU A 16 7.75 3.20 6.29
N TRP A 17 7.97 2.42 7.34
CA TRP A 17 7.44 2.69 8.67
C TRP A 17 8.53 2.56 9.70
N TYR A 18 8.71 3.60 10.52
CA TYR A 18 9.68 3.55 11.59
C TYR A 18 9.06 2.86 12.81
N ASP A 19 9.62 1.71 13.18
CA ASP A 19 9.19 0.95 14.35
C ASP A 19 10.02 1.42 15.52
N GLN A 20 9.43 2.26 16.37
CA GLN A 20 10.13 2.86 17.49
C GLN A 20 10.59 1.83 18.51
N GLN A 21 9.80 0.79 18.72
CA GLN A 21 10.15 -0.22 19.73
C GLN A 21 11.37 -1.02 19.33
N ALA A 22 11.49 -1.36 18.07
CA ALA A 22 12.62 -2.11 17.55
C ALA A 22 13.73 -1.21 17.03
N ASP A 23 13.48 0.09 16.89
CA ASP A 23 14.41 1.07 16.35
C ASP A 23 14.92 0.66 14.98
N VAL A 24 14.00 0.27 14.10
CA VAL A 24 14.30 -0.10 12.72
C VAL A 24 13.28 0.49 11.78
N ILE A 25 13.69 0.70 10.54
CA ILE A 25 12.78 1.09 9.47
C ILE A 25 12.32 -0.18 8.77
N ARG A 26 11.01 -0.39 8.74
CA ARG A 26 10.43 -1.55 8.08
C ARG A 26 9.88 -1.14 6.73
N ILE A 27 10.07 -1.99 5.75
CA ILE A 27 9.68 -1.70 4.36
C ILE A 27 8.52 -2.60 3.99
N TYR A 28 7.42 -1.99 3.57
CA TYR A 28 6.24 -2.70 3.14
C TYR A 28 5.86 -2.29 1.73
N ARG A 29 5.37 -3.25 0.94
CA ARG A 29 4.72 -2.95 -0.31
C ARG A 29 3.23 -2.82 -0.02
N LEU A 30 2.66 -1.67 -0.36
CA LEU A 30 1.26 -1.38 -0.11
C LEU A 30 0.48 -1.52 -1.40
N PHE A 31 -0.53 -2.38 -1.37
CA PHE A 31 -1.47 -2.54 -2.48
C PHE A 31 -2.76 -1.83 -2.14
N PHE A 32 -3.30 -1.10 -3.10
CA PHE A 32 -4.57 -0.40 -2.92
C PHE A 32 -5.50 -0.71 -4.10
N TRP A 33 -6.70 -1.16 -3.81
CA TRP A 33 -7.72 -1.47 -4.81
C TRP A 33 -8.83 -0.42 -4.73
N PRO A 34 -8.93 0.48 -5.75
CA PRO A 34 -9.96 1.53 -5.73
C PRO A 34 -11.38 1.00 -5.74
N VAL A 35 -11.61 -0.20 -6.28
CA VAL A 35 -12.95 -0.73 -6.42
C VAL A 35 -13.69 -0.82 -5.10
N ASP A 36 -13.02 -1.09 -4.01
CA ASP A 36 -13.63 -1.22 -2.69
C ASP A 36 -12.84 -0.54 -1.58
N ASN A 37 -11.87 0.27 -1.94
CA ASN A 37 -11.00 0.95 -0.97
C ASN A 37 -10.30 -0.02 -0.04
N SER A 38 -9.88 -1.16 -0.56
CA SER A 38 -9.16 -2.14 0.26
C SER A 38 -7.66 -1.99 0.09
N VAL A 39 -6.94 -2.45 1.09
CA VAL A 39 -5.48 -2.40 1.11
C VAL A 39 -4.93 -3.74 1.56
N GLU A 40 -3.69 -3.99 1.18
CA GLU A 40 -2.93 -5.15 1.64
C GLU A 40 -1.49 -4.72 1.79
N MET A 41 -0.82 -5.23 2.81
CA MET A 41 0.59 -4.91 3.05
C MET A 41 1.43 -6.16 2.98
N PHE A 42 2.51 -6.09 2.20
CA PHE A 42 3.46 -7.18 2.04
C PHE A 42 4.80 -6.76 2.66
N ASP A 43 5.32 -7.60 3.56
CA ASP A 43 6.62 -7.35 4.19
C ASP A 43 7.71 -7.84 3.24
N LYS A 44 8.45 -6.91 2.67
CA LYS A 44 9.46 -7.23 1.66
C LYS A 44 10.64 -7.99 2.25
N LYS A 45 11.03 -7.68 3.48
CA LYS A 45 12.16 -8.34 4.11
C LYS A 45 11.83 -9.78 4.44
N MET A 46 10.66 -10.01 4.99
CA MET A 46 10.23 -11.35 5.38
C MET A 46 9.58 -12.12 4.22
N SER A 47 9.33 -11.45 3.10
CA SER A 47 8.70 -12.03 1.90
C SER A 47 7.38 -12.70 2.21
N ARG A 48 6.51 -12.00 2.95
CA ARG A 48 5.21 -12.55 3.28
C ARG A 48 4.20 -11.44 3.51
N VAL A 49 2.93 -11.81 3.42
CA VAL A 49 1.84 -10.86 3.68
C VAL A 49 1.87 -10.48 5.15
N PHE A 50 1.95 -9.18 5.42
CA PHE A 50 1.89 -8.64 6.76
C PHE A 50 0.46 -8.33 7.17
N LEU A 51 -0.32 -7.75 6.26
CA LEU A 51 -1.74 -7.45 6.47
C LEU A 51 -2.51 -7.94 5.25
N LYS A 52 -3.41 -8.90 5.48
CA LYS A 52 -4.25 -9.42 4.42
C LYS A 52 -5.22 -8.33 3.93
N ARG A 53 -5.66 -8.45 2.69
CA ARG A 53 -6.53 -7.46 2.07
C ARG A 53 -7.77 -7.21 2.93
N ILE A 54 -7.95 -5.95 3.33
CA ILE A 54 -9.11 -5.49 4.10
C ILE A 54 -9.51 -4.12 3.60
N GLN A 55 -10.75 -3.75 3.86
CA GLN A 55 -11.22 -2.42 3.52
C GLN A 55 -10.59 -1.38 4.45
N ALA A 56 -10.23 -0.23 3.87
CA ALA A 56 -9.63 0.88 4.61
C ALA A 56 -10.33 2.17 4.18
N PRO A 57 -11.56 2.41 4.67
CA PRO A 57 -12.40 3.50 4.17
C PRO A 57 -11.81 4.89 4.38
N THR A 58 -10.86 5.04 5.29
CA THR A 58 -10.22 6.34 5.53
C THR A 58 -9.07 6.62 4.57
N VAL A 59 -8.66 5.64 3.76
CA VAL A 59 -7.59 5.81 2.80
C VAL A 59 -8.18 6.30 1.48
N ASN A 60 -7.63 7.40 0.97
CA ASN A 60 -8.08 7.98 -0.30
C ASN A 60 -6.95 7.92 -1.30
N LEU A 61 -7.27 7.51 -2.53
CA LEU A 61 -6.27 7.40 -3.58
C LEU A 61 -5.57 8.73 -3.83
N THR A 62 -6.29 9.85 -3.69
CA THR A 62 -5.71 11.16 -3.91
C THR A 62 -4.60 11.52 -2.93
N ASP A 63 -4.50 10.80 -1.82
CA ASP A 63 -3.47 11.01 -0.82
C ASP A 63 -2.29 10.06 -1.00
N LEU A 64 -2.35 9.18 -1.99
CA LEU A 64 -1.32 8.15 -2.16
C LEU A 64 -0.34 8.56 -3.25
N PHE A 65 0.66 9.33 -2.85
CA PHE A 65 1.75 9.70 -3.76
C PHE A 65 3.04 9.87 -2.96
N ILE A 66 4.16 9.88 -3.67
CA ILE A 66 5.49 9.95 -3.04
C ILE A 66 5.59 11.18 -2.15
N GLY A 67 6.05 10.97 -0.93
CA GLY A 67 6.21 12.03 0.06
C GLY A 67 5.05 12.13 1.03
N MET A 68 3.95 11.45 0.76
CA MET A 68 2.79 11.48 1.64
C MET A 68 2.87 10.38 2.69
N LYS A 69 2.15 10.60 3.77
CA LYS A 69 2.01 9.63 4.85
C LYS A 69 0.58 9.11 4.86
N VAL A 70 0.44 7.82 5.09
CA VAL A 70 -0.87 7.19 5.23
C VAL A 70 -0.86 6.30 6.45
N THR A 71 -1.93 6.38 7.24
CA THR A 71 -2.03 5.58 8.47
C THR A 71 -2.88 4.35 8.21
N ILE A 72 -2.29 3.18 8.42
CA ILE A 72 -2.98 1.90 8.26
C ILE A 72 -2.65 1.05 9.49
N HIS A 73 -3.68 0.62 10.21
CA HIS A 73 -3.51 -0.19 11.42
C HIS A 73 -2.55 0.45 12.41
N SER A 74 -2.76 1.73 12.68
CA SER A 74 -1.97 2.50 13.65
C SER A 74 -0.50 2.65 13.26
N ARG A 75 -0.14 2.33 12.02
CA ARG A 75 1.20 2.54 11.50
C ARG A 75 1.17 3.67 10.49
N VAL A 76 2.05 4.63 10.68
CA VAL A 76 2.19 5.75 9.75
C VAL A 76 3.20 5.35 8.69
N LEU A 77 2.71 5.09 7.49
CA LEU A 77 3.54 4.66 6.37
C LEU A 77 3.93 5.87 5.55
N ASN A 78 5.23 6.00 5.26
CA ASN A 78 5.73 7.03 4.35
C ASN A 78 5.81 6.44 2.96
N ILE A 79 5.15 7.05 1.99
CA ILE A 79 5.20 6.57 0.61
C ILE A 79 6.48 7.10 -0.01
N VAL A 80 7.39 6.19 -0.38
CA VAL A 80 8.71 6.54 -0.87
C VAL A 80 8.90 6.19 -2.34
N GLY A 81 7.99 5.43 -2.92
CA GLY A 81 8.11 5.06 -4.33
C GLY A 81 6.86 4.36 -4.82
N TYR A 82 6.85 4.07 -6.12
CA TYR A 82 5.82 3.27 -6.74
C TYR A 82 6.34 1.85 -6.92
N GLY A 83 5.48 0.88 -6.66
CA GLY A 83 5.86 -0.52 -6.70
C GLY A 83 5.84 -1.15 -8.08
N ASP A 84 5.21 -0.48 -9.04
CA ASP A 84 5.22 -0.93 -10.44
C ASP A 84 5.07 0.25 -11.38
N VAL A 85 5.33 -0.01 -12.67
CA VAL A 85 5.29 1.02 -13.70
C VAL A 85 3.87 1.54 -13.91
N ALA A 86 2.90 0.65 -13.82
CA ALA A 86 1.50 1.04 -14.02
C ALA A 86 1.05 2.05 -12.98
N THR A 87 1.42 1.86 -11.72
CA THR A 87 1.11 2.81 -10.66
C THR A 87 1.79 4.15 -10.90
N ALA A 88 3.04 4.13 -11.32
CA ALA A 88 3.80 5.36 -11.56
C ALA A 88 3.18 6.21 -12.67
N ARG A 89 2.44 5.60 -13.60
CA ARG A 89 1.82 6.29 -14.71
C ARG A 89 0.41 6.79 -14.43
N LYS A 90 -0.17 6.33 -13.36
CA LYS A 90 -1.51 6.74 -12.99
C LYS A 90 -1.50 8.02 -12.18
#